data_64f61e8285b3fb966e3f91e0795b86a6
#
_entry.id   64f61e8285b3fb966e3f91e0795b86a6
#
_cell.length_a   1.000
_cell.length_b   1.000
_cell.length_c   1.000
_cell.angle_alpha   90.00
_cell.angle_beta   90.00
_cell.angle_gamma   90.00
#
_symmetry.space_group_name_H-M   'P 1'
#
loop_
_entity.id
_entity.type
_entity.pdbx_description
1 polymer ?
#
loop_
_entity_poly.entity_id
_entity_poly.type
_entity_poly.pdbx_seq_one_letter_code
_entity_poly.pdbx_strand_id
1 'polypeptide(L)'
;SGSRMHAAYFRPGGVHQDLPQALIDDIATWCDYFPTAMERVESLVTENRIFKQRNVDIGVVDVKTIMEWGFSGVMVRGSGLTWDLRRSQPYECYDELDFKIPVGRNGDNYDRYVCRMEEMKESTKIIQQCIEILAKEGPGPVLPRDSKLSPPRRAEMKNSMEALIHHFKLYTEGFHVPEGECYAAVEAPKGEFGVYL
;
A
#
# COMPACT_ATOMS: atom_id res chain seq x y z
N SER A 1 -8.63 11.20 -2.67
CA SER A 1 -9.74 10.75 -1.78
C SER A 1 -10.19 11.83 -0.80
N GLY A 2 -9.37 12.84 -0.50
CA GLY A 2 -9.64 13.86 0.52
C GLY A 2 -9.63 13.36 1.96
N SER A 3 -9.37 12.08 2.18
CA SER A 3 -9.32 11.46 3.51
C SER A 3 -7.96 11.68 4.16
N ARG A 4 -7.96 11.90 5.48
CA ARG A 4 -6.71 12.01 6.27
C ARG A 4 -6.41 10.72 7.03
N MET A 5 -7.36 10.19 7.79
CA MET A 5 -7.19 9.00 8.63
C MET A 5 -8.29 7.95 8.42
N HIS A 6 -9.40 8.30 7.79
CA HIS A 6 -10.53 7.42 7.50
C HIS A 6 -10.51 7.01 6.03
N ALA A 7 -10.43 5.73 5.75
CA ALA A 7 -10.27 5.17 4.42
C ALA A 7 -11.62 4.92 3.73
N ALA A 8 -12.50 5.94 3.66
CA ALA A 8 -13.83 5.79 3.07
C ALA A 8 -13.84 5.50 1.56
N TYR A 9 -12.73 5.72 0.87
CA TYR A 9 -12.57 5.38 -0.55
C TYR A 9 -12.54 3.87 -0.78
N PHE A 10 -11.84 3.13 0.09
CA PHE A 10 -11.77 1.68 0.05
C PHE A 10 -13.03 1.07 0.66
N ARG A 11 -13.59 0.10 -0.04
CA ARG A 11 -14.82 -0.58 0.35
C ARG A 11 -14.62 -2.10 0.26
N PRO A 12 -15.38 -2.92 1.01
CA PRO A 12 -15.35 -4.36 0.82
C PRO A 12 -15.60 -4.73 -0.64
N GLY A 13 -14.60 -5.38 -1.26
CA GLY A 13 -14.63 -5.81 -2.65
C GLY A 13 -14.27 -4.76 -3.69
N GLY A 14 -13.73 -3.59 -3.30
CA GLY A 14 -13.28 -2.60 -4.27
C GLY A 14 -13.11 -1.18 -3.74
N VAL A 15 -13.56 -0.21 -4.52
CA VAL A 15 -13.44 1.23 -4.22
C VAL A 15 -14.76 1.95 -4.43
N HIS A 16 -14.92 3.10 -3.81
CA HIS A 16 -16.17 3.89 -3.86
C HIS A 16 -16.52 4.35 -5.28
N GLN A 17 -15.55 4.76 -6.06
CA GLN A 17 -15.72 5.24 -7.44
C GLN A 17 -14.44 5.05 -8.23
N ASP A 18 -14.59 5.00 -9.54
CA ASP A 18 -13.47 4.91 -10.47
C ASP A 18 -12.64 6.19 -10.49
N LEU A 19 -11.38 6.09 -10.94
CA LEU A 19 -10.48 7.23 -11.04
C LEU A 19 -10.85 8.09 -12.26
N PRO A 20 -11.04 9.40 -12.08
CA PRO A 20 -11.20 10.31 -13.21
C PRO A 20 -9.94 10.36 -14.09
N GLN A 21 -10.10 10.42 -15.40
CA GLN A 21 -8.95 10.46 -16.35
C GLN A 21 -7.97 11.59 -16.03
N ALA A 22 -8.45 12.77 -15.69
CA ALA A 22 -7.60 13.89 -15.31
C ALA A 22 -6.70 13.60 -14.11
N LEU A 23 -7.19 12.78 -13.14
CA LEU A 23 -6.39 12.37 -12.00
C LEU A 23 -5.30 11.37 -12.42
N ILE A 24 -5.61 10.45 -13.33
CA ILE A 24 -4.63 9.49 -13.87
C ILE A 24 -3.51 10.24 -14.58
N ASP A 25 -3.85 11.25 -15.39
CA ASP A 25 -2.89 12.09 -16.11
C ASP A 25 -2.01 12.91 -15.15
N ASP A 26 -2.59 13.44 -14.08
CA ASP A 26 -1.86 14.15 -13.01
C ASP A 26 -0.89 13.22 -12.27
N ILE A 27 -1.31 11.99 -11.95
CA ILE A 27 -0.45 10.98 -11.30
C ILE A 27 0.72 10.62 -12.24
N ALA A 28 0.47 10.40 -13.52
CA ALA A 28 1.52 10.13 -14.51
C ALA A 28 2.55 11.26 -14.55
N THR A 29 2.09 12.50 -14.64
CA THR A 29 2.95 13.70 -14.63
C THR A 29 3.77 13.79 -13.32
N TRP A 30 3.16 13.46 -12.20
CA TRP A 30 3.85 13.43 -10.92
C TRP A 30 4.92 12.33 -10.87
N CYS A 31 4.65 11.16 -11.41
CA CYS A 31 5.63 10.07 -11.50
C CYS A 31 6.88 10.45 -12.29
N ASP A 32 6.71 11.24 -13.36
CA ASP A 32 7.84 11.74 -14.15
C ASP A 32 8.67 12.81 -13.40
N TYR A 33 8.01 13.62 -12.59
CA TYR A 33 8.69 14.63 -11.75
C TYR A 33 9.39 14.06 -10.53
N PHE A 34 8.84 13.01 -9.91
CA PHE A 34 9.25 12.50 -8.61
C PHE A 34 10.74 12.12 -8.53
N PRO A 35 11.36 11.46 -9.54
CA PRO A 35 12.80 11.17 -9.51
C PRO A 35 13.66 12.43 -9.31
N THR A 36 13.33 13.53 -9.97
CA THR A 36 14.05 14.80 -9.80
C THR A 36 13.90 15.37 -8.38
N ALA A 37 12.74 15.22 -7.77
CA ALA A 37 12.54 15.59 -6.36
C ALA A 37 13.39 14.73 -5.42
N MET A 38 13.47 13.43 -5.70
CA MET A 38 14.31 12.48 -4.94
C MET A 38 15.79 12.81 -5.03
N GLU A 39 16.31 13.12 -6.22
CA GLU A 39 17.70 13.54 -6.40
C GLU A 39 18.06 14.77 -5.56
N ARG A 40 17.14 15.73 -5.44
CA ARG A 40 17.34 16.90 -4.57
C ARG A 40 17.46 16.51 -3.09
N VAL A 41 16.63 15.58 -2.62
CA VAL A 41 16.70 15.08 -1.24
C VAL A 41 18.01 14.30 -1.02
N GLU A 42 18.36 13.42 -1.94
CA GLU A 42 19.61 12.64 -1.90
C GLU A 42 20.84 13.54 -1.84
N SER A 43 20.90 14.58 -2.64
CA SER A 43 22.02 15.52 -2.66
C SER A 43 22.19 16.29 -1.34
N LEU A 44 21.10 16.53 -0.61
CA LEU A 44 21.11 17.24 0.67
C LEU A 44 21.43 16.34 1.87
N VAL A 45 21.00 15.09 1.82
CA VAL A 45 20.95 14.22 3.00
C VAL A 45 21.90 13.03 2.87
N THR A 46 21.85 12.28 1.77
CA THR A 46 22.52 10.98 1.65
C THR A 46 24.04 11.08 1.83
N GLU A 47 24.68 12.08 1.19
CA GLU A 47 26.13 12.30 1.29
C GLU A 47 26.52 13.28 2.41
N ASN A 48 25.57 13.79 3.15
CA ASN A 48 25.83 14.75 4.23
C ASN A 48 26.64 14.09 5.35
N ARG A 49 27.81 14.66 5.65
CA ARG A 49 28.72 14.15 6.67
C ARG A 49 28.08 14.05 8.05
N ILE A 50 27.30 15.04 8.44
CA ILE A 50 26.63 15.07 9.75
C ILE A 50 25.58 13.96 9.81
N PHE A 51 24.80 13.79 8.74
CA PHE A 51 23.80 12.74 8.64
C PHE A 51 24.42 11.35 8.71
N LYS A 52 25.49 11.10 7.96
CA LYS A 52 26.24 9.83 8.01
C LYS A 52 26.79 9.54 9.41
N GLN A 53 27.43 10.51 10.05
CA GLN A 53 27.99 10.34 11.41
C GLN A 53 26.91 10.04 12.48
N ARG A 54 25.67 10.44 12.25
CA ARG A 54 24.56 10.17 13.18
C ARG A 54 23.78 8.90 12.88
N ASN A 55 23.99 8.26 11.75
CA ASN A 55 23.20 7.11 11.30
C ASN A 55 24.01 5.85 10.99
N VAL A 56 25.25 5.99 10.57
CA VAL A 56 26.12 4.85 10.30
C VAL A 56 26.52 4.21 11.63
N ASP A 57 26.41 2.90 11.70
CA ASP A 57 26.68 2.07 12.89
C ASP A 57 25.80 2.42 14.12
N ILE A 58 24.69 3.12 13.91
CA ILE A 58 23.74 3.46 14.97
C ILE A 58 22.51 2.57 14.85
N GLY A 59 22.09 1.98 15.97
CA GLY A 59 20.91 1.11 16.03
C GLY A 59 21.05 -0.13 15.16
N VAL A 60 22.22 -0.73 15.18
CA VAL A 60 22.51 -1.97 14.44
C VAL A 60 21.69 -3.11 15.03
N VAL A 61 20.95 -3.81 14.17
CA VAL A 61 20.16 -4.99 14.53
C VAL A 61 20.62 -6.15 13.65
N ASP A 62 21.10 -7.19 14.28
CA ASP A 62 21.56 -8.40 13.58
C ASP A 62 20.38 -9.32 13.21
N VAL A 63 20.64 -10.23 12.29
CA VAL A 63 19.64 -11.19 11.77
C VAL A 63 19.07 -12.06 12.88
N LYS A 64 19.87 -12.43 13.89
CA LYS A 64 19.43 -13.27 15.01
C LYS A 64 18.38 -12.53 15.85
N THR A 65 18.65 -11.29 16.21
CA THR A 65 17.70 -10.43 16.96
C THR A 65 16.43 -10.20 16.16
N ILE A 66 16.52 -10.02 14.85
CA ILE A 66 15.36 -9.88 13.96
C ILE A 66 14.44 -11.09 14.05
N MET A 67 14.99 -12.28 13.97
CA MET A 67 14.21 -13.52 14.03
C MET A 67 13.61 -13.76 15.41
N GLU A 68 14.34 -13.46 16.47
CA GLU A 68 13.87 -13.63 17.84
C GLU A 68 12.74 -12.66 18.21
N TRP A 69 12.77 -11.44 17.67
CA TRP A 69 11.79 -10.40 18.01
C TRP A 69 10.67 -10.24 16.98
N GLY A 70 10.72 -11.00 15.88
CA GLY A 70 9.69 -10.95 14.84
C GLY A 70 9.60 -9.61 14.12
N PHE A 71 10.73 -8.98 13.82
CA PHE A 71 10.75 -7.76 13.02
C PHE A 71 10.25 -8.01 11.61
N SER A 72 9.75 -6.97 10.97
CA SER A 72 9.27 -6.98 9.60
C SER A 72 9.63 -5.69 8.85
N GLY A 73 9.37 -5.65 7.54
CA GLY A 73 9.58 -4.48 6.71
C GLY A 73 11.05 -4.08 6.55
N VAL A 74 11.30 -2.80 6.51
CA VAL A 74 12.64 -2.23 6.29
C VAL A 74 13.64 -2.61 7.39
N MET A 75 13.17 -2.87 8.62
CA MET A 75 14.04 -3.37 9.69
C MET A 75 14.71 -4.69 9.31
N VAL A 76 13.97 -5.58 8.66
CA VAL A 76 14.46 -6.87 8.17
C VAL A 76 15.33 -6.69 6.93
N ARG A 77 14.86 -5.91 5.98
CA ARG A 77 15.58 -5.67 4.72
C ARG A 77 16.90 -4.91 4.92
N GLY A 78 16.93 -3.95 5.84
CA GLY A 78 18.16 -3.23 6.20
C GLY A 78 19.27 -4.12 6.76
N SER A 79 18.92 -5.24 7.36
CA SER A 79 19.88 -6.20 7.93
C SER A 79 20.26 -7.35 7.00
N GLY A 80 19.84 -7.32 5.75
CA GLY A 80 20.29 -8.23 4.71
C GLY A 80 19.32 -9.36 4.34
N LEU A 81 18.12 -9.40 4.89
CA LEU A 81 17.11 -10.40 4.55
C LEU A 81 16.10 -9.85 3.53
N THR A 82 15.92 -10.60 2.46
CA THR A 82 14.96 -10.28 1.39
C THR A 82 13.57 -10.76 1.79
N TRP A 83 12.93 -10.09 2.74
CA TRP A 83 11.58 -10.40 3.17
C TRP A 83 10.62 -9.27 2.81
N ASP A 84 9.60 -9.59 2.00
CA ASP A 84 8.55 -8.66 1.61
C ASP A 84 7.29 -9.47 1.30
N LEU A 85 6.19 -9.14 1.98
CA LEU A 85 4.91 -9.84 1.84
C LEU A 85 4.34 -9.72 0.44
N ARG A 86 4.61 -8.64 -0.26
CA ARG A 86 4.17 -8.46 -1.65
C ARG A 86 4.75 -9.50 -2.61
N ARG A 87 5.88 -10.15 -2.25
CA ARG A 87 6.52 -11.22 -3.00
C ARG A 87 6.36 -12.60 -2.37
N SER A 88 6.42 -12.69 -1.03
CA SER A 88 6.33 -13.98 -0.32
C SER A 88 4.90 -14.49 -0.20
N GLN A 89 3.94 -13.59 -0.07
CA GLN A 89 2.51 -13.87 0.01
C GLN A 89 1.75 -12.81 -0.79
N PRO A 90 1.82 -12.84 -2.13
CA PRO A 90 1.22 -11.81 -2.98
C PRO A 90 -0.27 -11.61 -2.68
N TYR A 91 -0.68 -10.37 -2.64
CA TYR A 91 -2.05 -9.93 -2.49
C TYR A 91 -2.36 -8.86 -3.53
N GLU A 92 -3.65 -8.61 -3.80
CA GLU A 92 -4.11 -7.73 -4.88
C GLU A 92 -3.47 -8.15 -6.22
N CYS A 93 -2.85 -7.22 -6.94
CA CYS A 93 -2.19 -7.45 -8.22
C CYS A 93 -0.65 -7.45 -8.15
N TYR A 94 -0.06 -7.62 -6.95
CA TYR A 94 1.40 -7.58 -6.82
C TYR A 94 2.16 -8.71 -7.52
N ASP A 95 1.52 -9.81 -7.82
CA ASP A 95 2.06 -10.91 -8.63
C ASP A 95 2.24 -10.55 -10.11
N GLU A 96 1.46 -9.59 -10.62
CA GLU A 96 1.52 -9.10 -11.99
C GLU A 96 2.53 -7.94 -12.17
N LEU A 97 3.00 -7.33 -11.06
CA LEU A 97 3.85 -6.15 -11.09
C LEU A 97 5.34 -6.52 -10.98
N ASP A 98 6.17 -5.83 -11.75
CA ASP A 98 7.62 -5.97 -11.68
C ASP A 98 8.24 -4.87 -10.81
N PHE A 99 8.87 -5.26 -9.71
CA PHE A 99 9.60 -4.38 -8.81
C PHE A 99 10.69 -5.15 -8.08
N LYS A 100 11.71 -4.42 -7.62
CA LYS A 100 12.81 -4.97 -6.84
C LYS A 100 12.59 -4.72 -5.35
N ILE A 101 13.14 -5.61 -4.53
CA ILE A 101 13.16 -5.45 -3.08
C ILE A 101 14.55 -4.95 -2.69
N PRO A 102 14.71 -3.70 -2.25
CA PRO A 102 15.99 -3.18 -1.77
C PRO A 102 16.40 -3.87 -0.47
N VAL A 103 17.67 -4.24 -0.38
CA VAL A 103 18.23 -4.95 0.77
C VAL A 103 19.54 -4.28 1.20
N GLY A 104 19.62 -3.93 2.48
CA GLY A 104 20.83 -3.42 3.12
C GLY A 104 21.80 -4.53 3.53
N ARG A 105 22.83 -4.19 4.29
CA ARG A 105 23.84 -5.14 4.76
C ARG A 105 24.21 -4.98 6.22
N ASN A 106 24.24 -3.73 6.73
CA ASN A 106 24.78 -3.42 8.04
C ASN A 106 23.71 -3.44 9.15
N GLY A 107 22.43 -3.41 8.79
CA GLY A 107 21.33 -3.38 9.75
C GLY A 107 21.26 -2.12 10.59
N ASP A 108 21.88 -1.04 10.18
CA ASP A 108 21.96 0.22 10.88
C ASP A 108 20.88 1.24 10.38
N ASN A 109 20.82 2.37 11.01
CA ASN A 109 19.93 3.44 10.63
C ASN A 109 20.16 3.96 9.22
N TYR A 110 21.42 4.01 8.78
CA TYR A 110 21.77 4.50 7.46
C TYR A 110 21.26 3.55 6.36
N ASP A 111 21.47 2.24 6.52
CA ASP A 111 20.96 1.25 5.56
C ASP A 111 19.42 1.26 5.50
N ARG A 112 18.74 1.41 6.63
CA ARG A 112 17.28 1.57 6.64
C ARG A 112 16.81 2.80 5.89
N TYR A 113 17.53 3.91 6.00
CA TYR A 113 17.27 5.11 5.21
C TYR A 113 17.47 4.85 3.71
N VAL A 114 18.60 4.27 3.32
CA VAL A 114 18.89 3.96 1.91
C VAL A 114 17.85 3.01 1.33
N CYS A 115 17.48 1.96 2.05
CA CYS A 115 16.40 1.05 1.63
C CYS A 115 15.09 1.80 1.36
N ARG A 116 14.68 2.73 2.23
CA ARG A 116 13.47 3.54 2.01
C ARG A 116 13.57 4.45 0.79
N MET A 117 14.74 5.02 0.51
CA MET A 117 14.95 5.83 -0.68
C MET A 117 14.79 4.99 -1.95
N GLU A 118 15.36 3.80 -1.99
CA GLU A 118 15.19 2.87 -3.11
C GLU A 118 13.75 2.34 -3.22
N GLU A 119 13.09 2.05 -2.09
CA GLU A 119 11.67 1.64 -2.07
C GLU A 119 10.75 2.71 -2.66
N MET A 120 11.03 3.99 -2.45
CA MET A 120 10.26 5.07 -3.08
C MET A 120 10.42 5.08 -4.60
N LYS A 121 11.62 4.81 -5.12
CA LYS A 121 11.87 4.67 -6.56
C LYS A 121 11.11 3.48 -7.14
N GLU A 122 11.16 2.33 -6.47
CA GLU A 122 10.41 1.15 -6.90
C GLU A 122 8.88 1.37 -6.82
N SER A 123 8.40 2.06 -5.79
CA SER A 123 6.97 2.42 -5.66
C SER A 123 6.49 3.29 -6.83
N THR A 124 7.33 4.20 -7.31
CA THR A 124 6.99 5.01 -8.50
C THR A 124 6.86 4.14 -9.76
N LYS A 125 7.72 3.13 -9.94
CA LYS A 125 7.59 2.16 -11.05
C LYS A 125 6.31 1.33 -10.94
N ILE A 126 5.93 0.93 -9.73
CA ILE A 126 4.67 0.22 -9.48
C ILE A 126 3.48 1.09 -9.90
N ILE A 127 3.46 2.37 -9.51
CA ILE A 127 2.40 3.30 -9.89
C ILE A 127 2.30 3.43 -11.42
N GLN A 128 3.42 3.56 -12.12
CA GLN A 128 3.45 3.63 -13.59
C GLN A 128 2.86 2.38 -14.24
N GLN A 129 3.21 1.18 -13.77
CA GLN A 129 2.65 -0.08 -14.24
C GLN A 129 1.13 -0.15 -13.97
N CYS A 130 0.68 0.27 -12.79
CA CYS A 130 -0.75 0.31 -12.48
C CYS A 130 -1.52 1.23 -13.43
N ILE A 131 -0.97 2.41 -13.78
CA ILE A 131 -1.56 3.32 -14.75
C ILE A 131 -1.66 2.66 -16.13
N GLU A 132 -0.62 1.94 -16.56
CA GLU A 132 -0.63 1.22 -17.84
C GLU A 132 -1.67 0.10 -17.88
N ILE A 133 -1.83 -0.63 -16.77
CA ILE A 133 -2.85 -1.68 -16.63
C ILE A 133 -4.24 -1.06 -16.72
N LEU A 134 -4.51 -0.01 -15.93
CA LEU A 134 -5.80 0.69 -15.96
C LEU A 134 -6.14 1.26 -17.35
N ALA A 135 -5.15 1.77 -18.07
CA ALA A 135 -5.35 2.27 -19.44
C ALA A 135 -5.70 1.15 -20.43
N LYS A 136 -5.19 -0.07 -20.22
CA LYS A 136 -5.49 -1.23 -21.07
C LYS A 136 -6.86 -1.84 -20.76
N GLU A 137 -7.21 -1.94 -19.48
CA GLU A 137 -8.48 -2.55 -19.04
C GLU A 137 -9.67 -1.63 -19.30
N GLY A 138 -9.47 -0.32 -19.22
CA GLY A 138 -10.53 0.66 -19.36
C GLY A 138 -11.49 0.70 -18.17
N PRO A 139 -12.56 1.51 -18.24
CA PRO A 139 -13.52 1.65 -17.15
C PRO A 139 -14.34 0.37 -16.92
N GLY A 140 -14.43 -0.04 -15.66
CA GLY A 140 -15.11 -1.27 -15.25
C GLY A 140 -15.91 -1.12 -13.94
N PRO A 141 -16.51 -2.21 -13.46
CA PRO A 141 -17.19 -2.20 -12.18
C PRO A 141 -16.16 -2.10 -11.04
N VAL A 142 -16.32 -1.10 -10.18
CA VAL A 142 -15.41 -0.81 -9.06
C VAL A 142 -15.87 -1.38 -7.71
N LEU A 143 -17.09 -1.91 -7.66
CA LEU A 143 -17.71 -2.52 -6.48
C LEU A 143 -18.41 -3.83 -6.86
N PRO A 144 -18.49 -4.81 -5.95
CA PRO A 144 -19.26 -6.02 -6.18
C PRO A 144 -20.74 -5.69 -6.36
N ARG A 145 -21.45 -6.49 -7.15
CA ARG A 145 -22.90 -6.36 -7.36
C ARG A 145 -23.75 -6.96 -6.24
N ASP A 146 -23.14 -7.35 -5.14
CA ASP A 146 -23.84 -7.90 -3.99
C ASP A 146 -24.37 -6.76 -3.09
N SER A 147 -25.68 -6.57 -3.09
CA SER A 147 -26.35 -5.55 -2.28
C SER A 147 -26.28 -5.78 -0.76
N LYS A 148 -25.80 -6.94 -0.32
CA LYS A 148 -25.55 -7.23 1.10
C LYS A 148 -24.18 -6.74 1.56
N LEU A 149 -23.24 -6.55 0.65
CA LEU A 149 -21.87 -6.11 0.93
C LEU A 149 -21.62 -4.66 0.47
N SER A 150 -22.24 -4.28 -0.64
CA SER A 150 -22.06 -2.98 -1.29
C SER A 150 -23.32 -2.13 -1.22
N PRO A 151 -23.23 -0.84 -0.86
CA PRO A 151 -24.39 0.03 -0.84
C PRO A 151 -24.98 0.19 -2.26
N PRO A 152 -26.31 0.19 -2.39
CA PRO A 152 -26.99 0.41 -3.65
C PRO A 152 -26.76 1.84 -4.15
N ARG A 153 -26.94 2.05 -5.46
CA ARG A 153 -26.89 3.39 -6.05
C ARG A 153 -27.97 4.29 -5.48
N ARG A 154 -27.67 5.57 -5.26
CA ARG A 154 -28.63 6.54 -4.70
C ARG A 154 -29.95 6.62 -5.49
N ALA A 155 -29.90 6.50 -6.81
CA ALA A 155 -31.09 6.51 -7.65
C ALA A 155 -31.96 5.25 -7.43
N GLU A 156 -31.36 4.11 -7.22
CA GLU A 156 -32.06 2.85 -6.96
C GLU A 156 -32.80 2.88 -5.62
N MET A 157 -32.22 3.47 -4.58
CA MET A 157 -32.86 3.63 -3.28
C MET A 157 -34.17 4.43 -3.33
N LYS A 158 -34.32 5.30 -4.31
CA LYS A 158 -35.53 6.11 -4.50
C LYS A 158 -36.65 5.38 -5.23
N ASN A 159 -36.32 4.35 -6.00
CA ASN A 159 -37.23 3.67 -6.93
C ASN A 159 -37.48 2.20 -6.56
N SER A 160 -36.64 1.62 -5.70
CA SER A 160 -36.74 0.22 -5.27
C SER A 160 -36.77 0.13 -3.76
N MET A 161 -37.80 -0.52 -3.24
CA MET A 161 -37.94 -0.78 -1.80
C MET A 161 -36.85 -1.73 -1.31
N GLU A 162 -36.48 -2.74 -2.09
CA GLU A 162 -35.40 -3.67 -1.75
C GLU A 162 -34.06 -2.94 -1.62
N ALA A 163 -33.73 -2.04 -2.54
CA ALA A 163 -32.51 -1.24 -2.47
C ALA A 163 -32.48 -0.35 -1.22
N LEU A 164 -33.62 0.24 -0.86
CA LEU A 164 -33.72 1.04 0.36
C LEU A 164 -33.53 0.17 1.61
N ILE A 165 -34.10 -1.01 1.67
CA ILE A 165 -33.98 -1.95 2.79
C ILE A 165 -32.52 -2.42 2.91
N HIS A 166 -31.87 -2.79 1.82
CA HIS A 166 -30.45 -3.19 1.82
C HIS A 166 -29.54 -2.07 2.30
N HIS A 167 -29.77 -0.84 1.84
CA HIS A 167 -29.02 0.31 2.34
C HIS A 167 -29.22 0.50 3.85
N PHE A 168 -30.46 0.48 4.32
CA PHE A 168 -30.79 0.65 5.73
C PHE A 168 -30.12 -0.44 6.59
N LYS A 169 -30.24 -1.70 6.20
CA LYS A 169 -29.64 -2.82 6.94
C LYS A 169 -28.12 -2.76 6.94
N LEU A 170 -27.49 -2.41 5.81
CA LEU A 170 -26.03 -2.31 5.72
C LEU A 170 -25.45 -1.27 6.67
N TYR A 171 -26.13 -0.14 6.86
CA TYR A 171 -25.66 0.94 7.72
C TYR A 171 -26.10 0.85 9.18
N THR A 172 -27.04 0.00 9.50
CA THR A 172 -27.52 -0.21 10.88
C THR A 172 -27.04 -1.52 11.48
N GLU A 173 -27.28 -2.64 10.82
CA GLU A 173 -26.91 -3.97 11.26
C GLU A 173 -25.53 -4.41 10.72
N GLY A 174 -25.17 -3.93 9.52
CA GLY A 174 -23.99 -4.40 8.77
C GLY A 174 -24.25 -5.74 8.09
N PHE A 175 -23.19 -6.38 7.63
CA PHE A 175 -23.22 -7.73 7.06
C PHE A 175 -22.79 -8.75 8.11
N HIS A 176 -23.36 -9.94 8.06
CA HIS A 176 -22.97 -11.03 8.94
C HIS A 176 -21.69 -11.68 8.46
N VAL A 177 -20.72 -11.79 9.36
CA VAL A 177 -19.48 -12.55 9.14
C VAL A 177 -19.72 -13.97 9.67
N PRO A 178 -19.43 -15.02 8.87
CA PRO A 178 -19.49 -16.39 9.36
C PRO A 178 -18.60 -16.62 10.59
N GLU A 179 -18.99 -17.54 11.46
CA GLU A 179 -18.17 -17.95 12.59
C GLU A 179 -16.86 -18.57 12.10
N GLY A 180 -15.73 -18.12 12.63
CA GLY A 180 -14.39 -18.57 12.24
C GLY A 180 -13.33 -17.56 12.60
N GLU A 181 -12.10 -17.87 12.27
CA GLU A 181 -10.95 -16.98 12.44
C GLU A 181 -10.23 -16.76 11.13
N CYS A 182 -9.70 -15.57 10.95
CA CYS A 182 -8.94 -15.20 9.75
C CYS A 182 -7.80 -14.25 10.13
N TYR A 183 -6.61 -14.51 9.59
CA TYR A 183 -5.50 -13.58 9.65
C TYR A 183 -5.17 -13.08 8.25
N ALA A 184 -5.13 -11.78 8.07
CA ALA A 184 -4.71 -11.14 6.84
C ALA A 184 -3.61 -10.11 7.13
N ALA A 185 -2.54 -10.16 6.35
CA ALA A 185 -1.40 -9.25 6.52
C ALA A 185 -1.07 -8.56 5.19
N VAL A 186 -0.63 -7.31 5.29
CA VAL A 186 -0.15 -6.51 4.18
C VAL A 186 1.20 -5.89 4.51
N GLU A 187 2.01 -5.63 3.49
CA GLU A 187 3.26 -4.90 3.64
C GLU A 187 2.96 -3.40 3.75
N ALA A 188 3.04 -2.87 4.97
CA ALA A 188 2.88 -1.44 5.24
C ALA A 188 4.25 -0.72 5.24
N PRO A 189 4.31 0.62 5.15
CA PRO A 189 5.57 1.36 5.14
C PRO A 189 6.47 1.14 6.35
N LYS A 190 5.91 0.71 7.47
CA LYS A 190 6.67 0.41 8.70
C LYS A 190 6.88 -1.08 8.95
N GLY A 191 6.42 -1.93 8.08
CA GLY A 191 6.49 -3.37 8.20
C GLY A 191 5.14 -4.06 8.02
N GLU A 192 5.03 -5.29 8.45
CA GLU A 192 3.80 -6.05 8.37
C GLU A 192 2.68 -5.39 9.19
N PHE A 193 1.55 -5.14 8.54
CA PHE A 193 0.32 -4.78 9.19
C PHE A 193 -0.65 -5.96 9.08
N GLY A 194 -0.90 -6.61 10.20
CA GLY A 194 -1.77 -7.77 10.27
C GLY A 194 -3.07 -7.48 11.01
N VAL A 195 -4.14 -8.08 10.54
CA VAL A 195 -5.47 -8.05 11.18
C VAL A 195 -5.89 -9.48 11.43
N TYR A 196 -6.19 -9.78 12.68
CA TYR A 196 -6.78 -11.04 13.13
C TYR A 196 -8.21 -10.81 13.60
N LEU A 197 -9.12 -11.59 13.07
CA LEU A 197 -10.54 -11.56 13.40
C LEU A 197 -11.01 -12.93 13.84
#